data_24545c0e8b0f4f6f00b3ebb8571d70de
#
_entry.id   24545c0e8b0f4f6f00b3ebb8571d70de
#
_cell.length_a   1.000
_cell.length_b   1.000
_cell.length_c   1.000
_cell.angle_alpha   90.00
_cell.angle_beta   90.00
_cell.angle_gamma   90.00
#
_symmetry.space_group_name_H-M   'P 1'
#
loop_
_entity.id
_entity.type
_entity.pdbx_description
1 polymer ?
#
loop_
_entity_poly.entity_id
_entity_poly.type
_entity_poly.pdbx_seq_one_letter_code
_entity_poly.pdbx_strand_id
1 'polypeptide(L)'
;GDNATGKTTVFDSVCWLLFGKDSLDRADFEIKTLDGGEPIHKVNHEVTGTFTLDEGGTVELKRVYREKYSSPRGGEVTLTGHTTDYFVDGVPKKEKEYKEMVSSLVDESIFKLITNPLYFNETYSWQNRRKLLLEMCGDISEEDVIAEYSELKALTDILSGHSVDDHRKVVAAKKTAINKELDMIPVRIDEALRGKPTIDTPRDVLIQEISLATTTLETLEADKALLVNGHAVVDTRAELRDVQRRLMAR
;
A
#
# COMPACT_ATOMS: atom_id res chain seq x y z
N GLY A 1 -47.08 13.52 -11.72
CA GLY A 1 -47.83 12.40 -12.32
C GLY A 1 -48.23 11.41 -11.24
N ASP A 2 -49.26 10.66 -11.48
CA ASP A 2 -49.82 9.69 -10.54
C ASP A 2 -48.83 8.53 -10.28
N ASN A 3 -49.02 7.79 -9.18
CA ASN A 3 -48.26 6.58 -8.90
C ASN A 3 -48.57 5.49 -9.92
N ALA A 4 -47.63 4.57 -10.12
CA ALA A 4 -47.74 3.45 -11.07
C ALA A 4 -47.88 3.84 -12.57
N THR A 5 -47.45 5.02 -12.98
CA THR A 5 -47.47 5.50 -14.39
C THR A 5 -46.18 5.18 -15.16
N GLY A 6 -45.33 4.31 -14.64
CA GLY A 6 -44.08 3.87 -15.32
C GLY A 6 -42.91 4.86 -15.27
N LYS A 7 -42.95 5.89 -14.44
CA LYS A 7 -41.86 6.89 -14.34
C LYS A 7 -40.51 6.23 -13.98
N THR A 8 -40.51 5.33 -13.00
CA THR A 8 -39.31 4.60 -12.59
C THR A 8 -38.83 3.70 -13.73
N THR A 9 -39.74 3.01 -14.43
CA THR A 9 -39.40 2.15 -15.55
C THR A 9 -38.71 2.93 -16.68
N VAL A 10 -39.16 4.15 -16.98
CA VAL A 10 -38.48 5.01 -17.97
C VAL A 10 -37.06 5.38 -17.47
N PHE A 11 -36.90 5.74 -16.21
CA PHE A 11 -35.59 6.06 -15.67
C PHE A 11 -34.68 4.82 -15.60
N ASP A 12 -35.21 3.68 -15.19
CA ASP A 12 -34.50 2.40 -15.22
C ASP A 12 -34.04 2.03 -16.64
N SER A 13 -34.88 2.30 -17.65
CA SER A 13 -34.49 2.03 -19.03
C SER A 13 -33.33 2.89 -19.51
N VAL A 14 -33.25 4.18 -19.09
CA VAL A 14 -32.12 5.04 -19.39
C VAL A 14 -30.84 4.56 -18.65
N CYS A 15 -30.96 4.22 -17.37
CA CYS A 15 -29.85 3.69 -16.61
C CYS A 15 -29.34 2.35 -17.20
N TRP A 16 -30.27 1.49 -17.63
CA TRP A 16 -29.90 0.24 -18.27
C TRP A 16 -29.26 0.45 -19.64
N LEU A 17 -29.77 1.37 -20.44
CA LEU A 17 -29.19 1.72 -21.74
C LEU A 17 -27.73 2.16 -21.57
N LEU A 18 -27.47 3.08 -20.66
CA LEU A 18 -26.13 3.65 -20.45
C LEU A 18 -25.20 2.66 -19.70
N PHE A 19 -25.63 2.17 -18.56
CA PHE A 19 -24.72 1.48 -17.60
C PHE A 19 -25.04 -0.01 -17.41
N GLY A 20 -26.18 -0.52 -17.91
CA GLY A 20 -26.59 -1.91 -17.74
C GLY A 20 -27.16 -2.24 -16.37
N LYS A 21 -27.59 -1.23 -15.62
CA LYS A 21 -28.14 -1.32 -14.27
C LYS A 21 -29.46 -0.58 -14.18
N ASP A 22 -30.24 -0.86 -13.15
CA ASP A 22 -31.41 -0.06 -12.82
C ASP A 22 -31.06 1.24 -12.07
N SER A 23 -32.05 2.04 -11.75
CA SER A 23 -31.89 3.30 -10.99
C SER A 23 -31.41 3.12 -9.54
N LEU A 24 -31.48 1.90 -9.02
CA LEU A 24 -30.96 1.50 -7.70
C LEU A 24 -29.57 0.85 -7.77
N ASP A 25 -28.88 0.93 -8.93
CA ASP A 25 -27.55 0.37 -9.16
C ASP A 25 -27.47 -1.17 -9.13
N ARG A 26 -28.60 -1.85 -9.37
CA ARG A 26 -28.65 -3.31 -9.45
C ARG A 26 -28.40 -3.76 -10.89
N ALA A 27 -27.44 -4.63 -11.09
CA ALA A 27 -27.18 -5.25 -12.41
C ALA A 27 -28.12 -6.43 -12.69
N ASP A 28 -28.61 -7.06 -11.63
CA ASP A 28 -29.56 -8.18 -11.70
C ASP A 28 -30.94 -7.67 -11.28
N PHE A 29 -31.76 -7.33 -12.26
CA PHE A 29 -33.13 -6.88 -12.10
C PHE A 29 -33.99 -7.40 -13.23
N GLU A 30 -35.31 -7.45 -13.04
CA GLU A 30 -36.23 -7.97 -14.05
C GLU A 30 -36.38 -7.01 -15.24
N ILE A 31 -35.84 -7.42 -16.39
CA ILE A 31 -35.92 -6.68 -17.66
C ILE A 31 -37.12 -7.13 -18.48
N LYS A 32 -37.58 -8.37 -18.29
CA LYS A 32 -38.64 -8.96 -19.09
C LYS A 32 -40.01 -8.38 -18.74
N THR A 33 -40.84 -8.27 -19.75
CA THR A 33 -42.23 -7.95 -19.53
C THR A 33 -42.92 -9.15 -18.86
N LEU A 34 -43.70 -8.85 -17.81
CA LEU A 34 -44.47 -9.85 -17.08
C LEU A 34 -45.94 -9.83 -17.54
N ASP A 35 -46.53 -11.02 -17.66
CA ASP A 35 -47.96 -11.20 -17.79
C ASP A 35 -48.46 -12.09 -16.66
N GLY A 36 -49.34 -11.56 -15.82
CA GLY A 36 -49.83 -12.27 -14.62
C GLY A 36 -48.73 -12.62 -13.58
N GLY A 37 -47.56 -11.98 -13.64
CA GLY A 37 -46.41 -12.26 -12.78
C GLY A 37 -45.37 -13.21 -13.41
N GLU A 38 -45.64 -13.78 -14.57
CA GLU A 38 -44.73 -14.68 -15.30
C GLU A 38 -44.05 -13.94 -16.47
N PRO A 39 -42.74 -14.17 -16.72
CA PRO A 39 -42.04 -13.54 -17.84
C PRO A 39 -42.58 -13.99 -19.18
N ILE A 40 -42.82 -13.02 -20.10
CA ILE A 40 -43.14 -13.35 -21.48
C ILE A 40 -41.88 -13.80 -22.20
N HIS A 41 -41.93 -15.03 -22.74
CA HIS A 41 -40.79 -15.63 -23.45
C HIS A 41 -40.79 -15.29 -24.95
N LYS A 42 -39.60 -15.40 -25.58
CA LYS A 42 -39.37 -15.20 -27.02
C LYS A 42 -39.64 -13.76 -27.48
N VAL A 43 -39.61 -12.80 -26.58
CA VAL A 43 -39.73 -11.38 -26.86
C VAL A 43 -38.37 -10.71 -26.67
N ASN A 44 -38.02 -9.84 -27.60
CA ASN A 44 -36.85 -9.00 -27.45
C ASN A 44 -37.23 -7.75 -26.64
N HIS A 45 -36.44 -7.43 -25.63
CA HIS A 45 -36.60 -6.21 -24.86
C HIS A 45 -35.53 -5.22 -25.30
N GLU A 46 -35.92 -4.11 -25.86
CA GLU A 46 -34.96 -3.11 -26.38
C GLU A 46 -35.22 -1.72 -25.85
N VAL A 47 -34.12 -0.99 -25.68
CA VAL A 47 -34.14 0.44 -25.39
C VAL A 47 -33.25 1.15 -26.39
N THR A 48 -33.78 2.20 -26.99
CA THR A 48 -33.06 3.09 -27.90
C THR A 48 -33.14 4.50 -27.36
N GLY A 49 -32.02 5.20 -27.32
CA GLY A 49 -31.94 6.60 -26.89
C GLY A 49 -31.07 7.41 -27.85
N THR A 50 -31.53 8.58 -28.23
CA THR A 50 -30.80 9.56 -29.05
C THR A 50 -30.33 10.67 -28.16
N PHE A 51 -29.03 10.92 -28.13
CA PHE A 51 -28.39 11.94 -27.31
C PHE A 51 -27.83 13.04 -28.18
N THR A 52 -28.13 14.30 -27.83
CA THR A 52 -27.55 15.48 -28.49
C THR A 52 -26.25 15.85 -27.77
N LEU A 53 -25.18 16.04 -28.52
CA LEU A 53 -23.89 16.41 -28.02
C LEU A 53 -23.73 17.94 -27.92
N ASP A 54 -22.94 18.41 -26.94
CA ASP A 54 -22.71 19.85 -26.73
C ASP A 54 -22.00 20.51 -27.93
N GLU A 55 -21.14 19.77 -28.62
CA GLU A 55 -20.44 20.23 -29.83
C GLU A 55 -21.29 20.23 -31.11
N GLY A 56 -22.53 19.81 -30.99
CA GLY A 56 -23.45 19.59 -32.10
C GLY A 56 -23.34 18.14 -32.64
N GLY A 57 -24.45 17.69 -33.21
CA GLY A 57 -24.58 16.28 -33.63
C GLY A 57 -25.38 15.44 -32.65
N THR A 58 -25.69 14.25 -33.06
CA THR A 58 -26.47 13.27 -32.27
C THR A 58 -25.80 11.91 -32.33
N VAL A 59 -25.93 11.13 -31.26
CA VAL A 59 -25.53 9.73 -31.21
C VAL A 59 -26.73 8.91 -30.77
N GLU A 60 -27.01 7.82 -31.50
CA GLU A 60 -28.03 6.86 -31.14
C GLU A 60 -27.39 5.66 -30.43
N LEU A 61 -27.81 5.37 -29.22
CA LEU A 61 -27.45 4.18 -28.48
C LEU A 61 -28.65 3.22 -28.44
N LYS A 62 -28.39 1.92 -28.69
CA LYS A 62 -29.42 0.90 -28.59
C LYS A 62 -28.87 -0.34 -27.90
N ARG A 63 -29.66 -0.90 -26.99
CA ARG A 63 -29.37 -2.13 -26.28
C ARG A 63 -30.56 -3.08 -26.42
N VAL A 64 -30.30 -4.36 -26.76
CA VAL A 64 -31.33 -5.36 -26.97
C VAL A 64 -31.05 -6.59 -26.14
N TYR A 65 -31.94 -6.92 -25.22
CA TYR A 65 -31.88 -8.13 -24.40
C TYR A 65 -32.71 -9.23 -24.99
N ARG A 66 -32.12 -10.41 -25.23
CA ARG A 66 -32.74 -11.54 -25.88
C ARG A 66 -32.48 -12.85 -25.16
N GLU A 67 -33.45 -13.77 -25.25
CA GLU A 67 -33.31 -15.15 -24.83
C GLU A 67 -32.49 -15.97 -25.83
N LYS A 68 -31.63 -16.84 -25.35
CA LYS A 68 -30.93 -17.85 -26.14
C LYS A 68 -31.59 -19.20 -25.97
N TYR A 69 -31.84 -19.86 -27.07
CA TYR A 69 -32.42 -21.20 -27.10
C TYR A 69 -31.46 -22.19 -27.77
N SER A 70 -31.35 -23.37 -27.20
CA SER A 70 -30.67 -24.50 -27.84
C SER A 70 -31.70 -25.48 -28.41
N SER A 71 -31.47 -25.92 -29.64
CA SER A 71 -32.28 -26.91 -30.30
C SER A 71 -31.37 -28.05 -30.78
N PRO A 72 -31.10 -29.08 -29.94
CA PRO A 72 -30.37 -30.25 -30.41
C PRO A 72 -31.15 -30.97 -31.47
N ARG A 73 -30.47 -31.67 -32.44
CA ARG A 73 -31.12 -32.41 -33.53
C ARG A 73 -32.10 -33.43 -32.96
N GLY A 74 -33.42 -33.21 -33.19
CA GLY A 74 -34.51 -34.09 -32.72
C GLY A 74 -34.91 -33.91 -31.24
N GLY A 75 -34.40 -32.89 -30.52
CA GLY A 75 -34.76 -32.60 -29.15
C GLY A 75 -35.67 -31.37 -29.02
N GLU A 76 -36.16 -31.15 -27.80
CA GLU A 76 -36.97 -29.98 -27.47
C GLU A 76 -36.11 -28.72 -27.44
N VAL A 77 -36.71 -27.60 -27.81
CA VAL A 77 -36.08 -26.26 -27.72
C VAL A 77 -36.06 -25.81 -26.26
N THR A 78 -34.88 -25.70 -25.69
CA THR A 78 -34.71 -25.30 -24.28
C THR A 78 -34.05 -23.93 -24.15
N LEU A 79 -34.51 -23.11 -23.20
CA LEU A 79 -33.89 -21.86 -22.86
C LEU A 79 -32.53 -22.12 -22.20
N THR A 80 -31.44 -21.61 -22.79
CA THR A 80 -30.05 -21.85 -22.33
C THR A 80 -29.42 -20.63 -21.70
N GLY A 81 -30.09 -19.47 -21.74
CA GLY A 81 -29.60 -18.23 -21.16
C GLY A 81 -30.09 -17.00 -21.91
N HIS A 82 -29.36 -15.93 -21.74
CA HIS A 82 -29.66 -14.61 -22.30
C HIS A 82 -28.45 -14.01 -23.00
N THR A 83 -28.68 -13.06 -23.89
CA THR A 83 -27.63 -12.25 -24.54
C THR A 83 -28.10 -10.82 -24.64
N THR A 84 -27.14 -9.89 -24.54
CA THR A 84 -27.39 -8.49 -24.83
C THR A 84 -26.60 -8.06 -26.04
N ASP A 85 -27.27 -7.46 -27.02
CA ASP A 85 -26.64 -6.88 -28.20
C ASP A 85 -26.61 -5.37 -28.05
N TYR A 86 -25.57 -4.78 -28.59
CA TYR A 86 -25.25 -3.35 -28.43
C TYR A 86 -25.11 -2.71 -29.82
N PHE A 87 -25.65 -1.52 -29.99
CA PHE A 87 -25.55 -0.78 -31.24
C PHE A 87 -25.27 0.70 -30.96
N VAL A 88 -24.45 1.30 -31.80
CA VAL A 88 -24.18 2.75 -31.84
C VAL A 88 -24.42 3.22 -33.26
N ASP A 89 -25.32 4.19 -33.44
CA ASP A 89 -25.78 4.71 -34.75
C ASP A 89 -26.20 3.57 -35.72
N GLY A 90 -26.90 2.59 -35.17
CA GLY A 90 -27.35 1.40 -35.91
C GLY A 90 -26.26 0.34 -36.18
N VAL A 91 -25.00 0.60 -35.84
CA VAL A 91 -23.86 -0.30 -36.04
C VAL A 91 -23.70 -1.23 -34.85
N PRO A 92 -23.69 -2.58 -35.05
CA PRO A 92 -23.44 -3.53 -33.97
C PRO A 92 -22.06 -3.32 -33.36
N LYS A 93 -21.97 -3.30 -32.02
CA LYS A 93 -20.74 -3.13 -31.24
C LYS A 93 -20.56 -4.24 -30.23
N LYS A 94 -19.31 -4.52 -29.86
CA LYS A 94 -19.02 -5.36 -28.69
C LYS A 94 -19.31 -4.58 -27.42
N GLU A 95 -19.64 -5.30 -26.35
CA GLU A 95 -19.93 -4.69 -25.05
C GLU A 95 -18.86 -3.69 -24.60
N LYS A 96 -17.58 -4.04 -24.79
CA LYS A 96 -16.45 -3.17 -24.40
C LYS A 96 -16.46 -1.85 -25.19
N GLU A 97 -16.61 -1.93 -26.51
CA GLU A 97 -16.64 -0.73 -27.39
C GLU A 97 -17.85 0.16 -27.06
N TYR A 98 -18.99 -0.46 -26.75
CA TYR A 98 -20.17 0.26 -26.34
C TYR A 98 -19.96 1.00 -24.99
N LYS A 99 -19.39 0.32 -23.99
CA LYS A 99 -19.07 0.93 -22.69
C LYS A 99 -18.06 2.05 -22.82
N GLU A 100 -17.04 1.90 -23.66
CA GLU A 100 -16.07 2.97 -23.95
C GLU A 100 -16.75 4.19 -24.56
N MET A 101 -17.67 3.97 -25.51
CA MET A 101 -18.47 5.05 -26.11
C MET A 101 -19.33 5.76 -25.06
N VAL A 102 -20.06 5.01 -24.22
CA VAL A 102 -20.87 5.59 -23.14
C VAL A 102 -20.00 6.40 -22.17
N SER A 103 -18.83 5.86 -21.78
CA SER A 103 -17.92 6.57 -20.87
C SER A 103 -17.35 7.86 -21.45
N SER A 104 -17.24 7.96 -22.78
CA SER A 104 -16.85 9.20 -23.46
C SER A 104 -17.95 10.27 -23.48
N LEU A 105 -19.22 9.84 -23.36
CA LEU A 105 -20.36 10.74 -23.35
C LEU A 105 -20.69 11.22 -21.92
N VAL A 106 -20.63 10.33 -20.95
CA VAL A 106 -21.04 10.62 -19.58
C VAL A 106 -20.31 9.73 -18.58
N ASP A 107 -19.78 10.36 -17.52
CA ASP A 107 -19.27 9.61 -16.36
C ASP A 107 -20.44 9.10 -15.51
N GLU A 108 -20.40 7.80 -15.17
CA GLU A 108 -21.46 7.14 -14.39
C GLU A 108 -21.65 7.79 -13.00
N SER A 109 -20.56 8.22 -12.34
CA SER A 109 -20.64 8.85 -11.02
C SER A 109 -21.28 10.22 -11.08
N ILE A 110 -20.93 11.01 -12.10
CA ILE A 110 -21.51 12.34 -12.33
C ILE A 110 -23.00 12.21 -12.68
N PHE A 111 -23.35 11.27 -13.56
CA PHE A 111 -24.74 10.99 -13.89
C PHE A 111 -25.57 10.68 -12.64
N LYS A 112 -25.06 9.78 -11.78
CA LYS A 112 -25.74 9.42 -10.52
C LYS A 112 -25.83 10.59 -9.54
N LEU A 113 -24.79 11.41 -9.44
CA LEU A 113 -24.81 12.61 -8.58
C LEU A 113 -25.92 13.59 -8.97
N ILE A 114 -26.18 13.72 -10.27
CA ILE A 114 -27.18 14.68 -10.79
C ILE A 114 -28.59 14.10 -10.73
N THR A 115 -28.74 12.80 -10.99
CA THR A 115 -30.04 12.17 -11.21
C THR A 115 -30.60 11.44 -10.00
N ASN A 116 -29.74 11.01 -9.06
CA ASN A 116 -30.15 10.28 -7.85
C ASN A 116 -29.88 11.11 -6.60
N PRO A 117 -30.90 11.70 -5.96
CA PRO A 117 -30.73 12.56 -4.80
C PRO A 117 -30.16 11.84 -3.56
N LEU A 118 -30.27 10.52 -3.50
CA LEU A 118 -29.75 9.72 -2.38
C LEU A 118 -28.30 9.29 -2.60
N TYR A 119 -27.84 9.28 -3.86
CA TYR A 119 -26.50 8.78 -4.20
C TYR A 119 -25.40 9.52 -3.45
N PHE A 120 -25.45 10.84 -3.38
CA PHE A 120 -24.45 11.65 -2.67
C PHE A 120 -24.39 11.29 -1.18
N ASN A 121 -25.54 11.07 -0.53
CA ASN A 121 -25.58 10.87 0.92
C ASN A 121 -25.36 9.41 1.34
N GLU A 122 -25.86 8.45 0.57
CA GLU A 122 -25.91 7.04 0.97
C GLU A 122 -24.81 6.20 0.33
N THR A 123 -24.52 6.43 -0.96
CA THR A 123 -23.64 5.55 -1.75
C THR A 123 -22.25 6.17 -1.99
N TYR A 124 -22.20 7.49 -2.23
CA TYR A 124 -20.95 8.17 -2.53
C TYR A 124 -20.05 8.23 -1.30
N SER A 125 -18.81 7.73 -1.39
CA SER A 125 -17.93 7.64 -0.24
C SER A 125 -17.68 9.02 0.40
N TRP A 126 -17.49 9.06 1.72
CA TRP A 126 -17.26 10.33 2.42
C TRP A 126 -16.00 11.05 1.92
N GLN A 127 -14.95 10.31 1.50
CA GLN A 127 -13.74 10.88 0.92
C GLN A 127 -14.04 11.60 -0.38
N ASN A 128 -14.83 10.96 -1.26
CA ASN A 128 -15.23 11.56 -2.54
C ASN A 128 -16.20 12.72 -2.34
N ARG A 129 -17.11 12.63 -1.36
CA ARG A 129 -17.98 13.78 -0.98
C ARG A 129 -17.16 14.97 -0.54
N ARG A 130 -16.19 14.75 0.35
CA ARG A 130 -15.29 15.79 0.81
C ARG A 130 -14.51 16.42 -0.34
N LYS A 131 -13.95 15.60 -1.22
CA LYS A 131 -13.20 16.06 -2.39
C LYS A 131 -14.07 16.93 -3.29
N LEU A 132 -15.27 16.46 -3.66
CA LEU A 132 -16.22 17.21 -4.49
C LEU A 132 -16.61 18.53 -3.85
N LEU A 133 -16.89 18.56 -2.56
CA LEU A 133 -17.25 19.78 -1.85
C LEU A 133 -16.09 20.79 -1.82
N LEU A 134 -14.85 20.31 -1.62
CA LEU A 134 -13.67 21.18 -1.67
C LEU A 134 -13.45 21.75 -3.08
N GLU A 135 -13.61 20.93 -4.12
CA GLU A 135 -13.53 21.39 -5.52
C GLU A 135 -14.59 22.47 -5.84
N MET A 136 -15.79 22.34 -5.29
CA MET A 136 -16.88 23.31 -5.50
C MET A 136 -16.72 24.60 -4.67
N CYS A 137 -16.24 24.48 -3.43
CA CYS A 137 -16.12 25.60 -2.49
C CYS A 137 -14.79 26.36 -2.61
N GLY A 138 -13.85 25.82 -3.37
CA GLY A 138 -12.45 26.24 -3.36
C GLY A 138 -11.67 25.45 -2.31
N ASP A 139 -10.53 24.91 -2.71
CA ASP A 139 -9.61 24.21 -1.80
C ASP A 139 -8.80 25.26 -1.04
N ILE A 140 -8.82 25.19 0.28
CA ILE A 140 -7.92 25.96 1.14
C ILE A 140 -6.65 25.13 1.28
N SER A 141 -5.52 25.66 0.83
CA SER A 141 -4.24 24.94 0.93
C SER A 141 -3.82 24.72 2.39
N GLU A 142 -3.04 23.67 2.63
CA GLU A 142 -2.47 23.43 3.98
C GLU A 142 -1.61 24.62 4.41
N GLU A 143 -0.91 25.24 3.46
CA GLU A 143 -0.08 26.43 3.69
C GLU A 143 -0.88 27.63 4.15
N ASP A 144 -2.06 27.87 3.54
CA ASP A 144 -2.93 28.97 3.91
C ASP A 144 -3.45 28.80 5.35
N VAL A 145 -3.86 27.57 5.69
CA VAL A 145 -4.31 27.23 7.05
C VAL A 145 -3.17 27.43 8.07
N ILE A 146 -1.95 26.97 7.77
CA ILE A 146 -0.79 27.11 8.65
C ILE A 146 -0.41 28.60 8.80
N ALA A 147 -0.54 29.38 7.73
CA ALA A 147 -0.24 30.82 7.76
C ALA A 147 -1.23 31.60 8.63
N GLU A 148 -2.52 31.24 8.59
CA GLU A 148 -3.57 31.90 9.35
C GLU A 148 -3.49 31.65 10.85
N TYR A 149 -3.10 30.41 11.26
CA TYR A 149 -3.07 30.02 12.67
C TYR A 149 -1.64 30.00 13.23
N SER A 150 -1.31 30.93 14.12
CA SER A 150 0.03 31.06 14.73
C SER A 150 0.48 29.79 15.47
N GLU A 151 -0.46 29.03 16.01
CA GLU A 151 -0.22 27.78 16.74
C GLU A 151 0.27 26.66 15.82
N LEU A 152 -0.03 26.75 14.51
CA LEU A 152 0.35 25.76 13.52
C LEU A 152 1.71 26.03 12.85
N LYS A 153 2.34 27.16 13.12
CA LYS A 153 3.64 27.54 12.50
C LYS A 153 4.74 26.50 12.71
N ALA A 154 4.74 25.82 13.85
CA ALA A 154 5.69 24.74 14.13
C ALA A 154 5.54 23.54 13.18
N LEU A 155 4.37 23.37 12.53
CA LEU A 155 4.15 22.30 11.56
C LEU A 155 5.02 22.46 10.31
N THR A 156 5.32 23.66 9.88
CA THR A 156 6.18 23.91 8.72
C THR A 156 7.53 23.24 8.86
N ASP A 157 8.15 23.37 10.03
CA ASP A 157 9.45 22.73 10.32
C ASP A 157 9.32 21.21 10.45
N ILE A 158 8.25 20.75 11.08
CA ILE A 158 7.98 19.32 11.30
C ILE A 158 7.71 18.60 9.98
N LEU A 159 6.93 19.22 9.11
CA LEU A 159 6.53 18.64 7.81
C LEU A 159 7.70 18.60 6.81
N SER A 160 8.67 19.51 6.94
CA SER A 160 9.87 19.56 6.08
C SER A 160 9.53 19.51 4.58
N GLY A 161 8.47 20.20 4.16
CA GLY A 161 8.00 20.26 2.78
C GLY A 161 7.13 19.07 2.32
N HIS A 162 6.74 18.18 3.20
CA HIS A 162 5.78 17.12 2.93
C HIS A 162 4.36 17.56 3.29
N SER A 163 3.35 16.98 2.63
CA SER A 163 1.96 17.13 3.07
C SER A 163 1.77 16.48 4.46
N VAL A 164 0.74 16.90 5.18
CA VAL A 164 0.37 16.28 6.48
C VAL A 164 0.16 14.77 6.34
N ASP A 165 -0.51 14.34 5.26
CA ASP A 165 -0.77 12.92 5.02
C ASP A 165 0.50 12.12 4.71
N ASP A 166 1.44 12.69 3.97
CA ASP A 166 2.70 12.01 3.68
C ASP A 166 3.60 11.97 4.90
N HIS A 167 3.63 13.04 5.70
CA HIS A 167 4.34 13.02 6.97
C HIS A 167 3.78 11.94 7.92
N ARG A 168 2.45 11.78 8.00
CA ARG A 168 1.81 10.69 8.75
C ARG A 168 2.28 9.31 8.28
N LYS A 169 2.39 9.08 6.96
CA LYS A 169 2.92 7.82 6.41
C LYS A 169 4.37 7.60 6.83
N VAL A 170 5.20 8.64 6.77
CA VAL A 170 6.61 8.56 7.22
C VAL A 170 6.70 8.21 8.71
N VAL A 171 5.92 8.87 9.56
CA VAL A 171 5.88 8.59 11.00
C VAL A 171 5.38 7.17 11.27
N ALA A 172 4.33 6.72 10.56
CA ALA A 172 3.82 5.35 10.69
C ALA A 172 4.88 4.30 10.29
N ALA A 173 5.61 4.53 9.20
CA ALA A 173 6.69 3.65 8.77
C ALA A 173 7.83 3.59 9.81
N LYS A 174 8.25 4.75 10.35
CA LYS A 174 9.26 4.83 11.42
C LYS A 174 8.78 4.08 12.68
N LYS A 175 7.53 4.28 13.09
CA LYS A 175 6.95 3.57 14.24
C LYS A 175 6.98 2.05 14.04
N THR A 176 6.63 1.58 12.84
CA THR A 176 6.67 0.15 12.51
C THR A 176 8.09 -0.41 12.58
N ALA A 177 9.08 0.32 12.06
CA ALA A 177 10.49 -0.06 12.11
C ALA A 177 11.00 -0.15 13.57
N ILE A 178 10.70 0.87 14.38
CA ILE A 178 11.06 0.90 15.81
C ILE A 178 10.42 -0.26 16.57
N ASN A 179 9.13 -0.53 16.35
CA ASN A 179 8.45 -1.63 17.01
C ASN A 179 9.11 -2.98 16.64
N LYS A 180 9.46 -3.18 15.37
CA LYS A 180 10.17 -4.37 14.92
C LYS A 180 11.53 -4.52 15.61
N GLU A 181 12.27 -3.43 15.80
CA GLU A 181 13.54 -3.45 16.54
C GLU A 181 13.32 -3.78 18.03
N LEU A 182 12.27 -3.18 18.64
CA LEU A 182 11.89 -3.47 20.02
C LEU A 182 11.55 -4.95 20.22
N ASP A 183 10.81 -5.56 19.29
CA ASP A 183 10.45 -6.98 19.34
C ASP A 183 11.68 -7.90 19.23
N MET A 184 12.75 -7.43 18.57
CA MET A 184 14.02 -8.18 18.45
C MET A 184 14.94 -8.05 19.68
N ILE A 185 14.74 -7.05 20.55
CA ILE A 185 15.59 -6.85 21.73
C ILE A 185 15.60 -8.06 22.67
N PRO A 186 14.46 -8.67 23.05
CA PRO A 186 14.45 -9.85 23.90
C PRO A 186 15.25 -11.02 23.31
N VAL A 187 15.16 -11.22 21.99
CA VAL A 187 15.91 -12.27 21.27
C VAL A 187 17.41 -12.02 21.36
N ARG A 188 17.84 -10.77 21.10
CA ARG A 188 19.27 -10.38 21.22
C ARG A 188 19.81 -10.51 22.63
N ILE A 189 18.99 -10.20 23.65
CA ILE A 189 19.35 -10.41 25.06
C ILE A 189 19.54 -11.88 25.34
N ASP A 190 18.62 -12.75 24.91
CA ASP A 190 18.70 -14.18 25.11
C ASP A 190 19.93 -14.79 24.41
N GLU A 191 20.20 -14.39 23.17
CA GLU A 191 21.42 -14.79 22.44
C GLU A 191 22.70 -14.35 23.18
N ALA A 192 22.74 -13.12 23.66
CA ALA A 192 23.88 -12.60 24.41
C ALA A 192 24.09 -13.36 25.74
N LEU A 193 22.99 -13.68 26.41
CA LEU A 193 23.04 -14.49 27.63
C LEU A 193 23.52 -15.93 27.40
N ARG A 194 23.09 -16.56 26.31
CA ARG A 194 23.53 -17.90 25.90
C ARG A 194 25.01 -17.93 25.48
N GLY A 195 25.47 -16.86 24.83
CA GLY A 195 26.88 -16.74 24.42
C GLY A 195 27.84 -16.35 25.55
N LYS A 196 27.30 -15.99 26.72
CA LYS A 196 28.14 -15.65 27.86
C LYS A 196 28.83 -16.88 28.41
N PRO A 197 30.17 -16.95 28.41
CA PRO A 197 30.88 -18.10 28.99
C PRO A 197 30.51 -18.20 30.45
N THR A 198 30.16 -19.43 30.89
CA THR A 198 29.95 -19.71 32.30
C THR A 198 31.33 -19.72 32.95
N ILE A 199 31.66 -18.60 33.60
CA ILE A 199 32.90 -18.53 34.39
C ILE A 199 32.56 -19.05 35.77
N ASP A 200 32.88 -20.31 36.01
CA ASP A 200 32.66 -20.99 37.31
C ASP A 200 33.58 -20.44 38.41
N THR A 201 34.61 -19.70 38.03
CA THR A 201 35.58 -19.14 38.98
C THR A 201 35.08 -17.79 39.50
N PRO A 202 34.94 -17.61 40.81
CA PRO A 202 34.54 -16.33 41.39
C PRO A 202 35.51 -15.21 40.98
N ARG A 203 34.96 -14.02 40.74
CA ARG A 203 35.75 -12.83 40.32
C ARG A 203 36.96 -12.56 41.22
N ASP A 204 36.78 -12.74 42.53
CA ASP A 204 37.84 -12.47 43.52
C ASP A 204 39.01 -13.43 43.38
N VAL A 205 38.73 -14.70 43.03
CA VAL A 205 39.77 -15.71 42.75
C VAL A 205 40.54 -15.35 41.48
N LEU A 206 39.85 -14.94 40.41
CA LEU A 206 40.50 -14.49 39.18
C LEU A 206 41.38 -13.23 39.41
N ILE A 207 40.93 -12.30 40.23
CA ILE A 207 41.74 -11.12 40.60
C ILE A 207 42.99 -11.54 41.36
N GLN A 208 42.90 -12.49 42.28
CA GLN A 208 44.05 -13.05 42.99
C GLN A 208 45.03 -13.76 42.06
N GLU A 209 44.53 -14.57 41.15
CA GLU A 209 45.38 -15.28 40.17
C GLU A 209 46.09 -14.27 39.24
N ILE A 210 45.41 -13.22 38.76
CA ILE A 210 46.01 -12.17 37.95
C ILE A 210 47.09 -11.47 38.75
N SER A 211 46.83 -11.08 40.00
CA SER A 211 47.80 -10.42 40.86
C SER A 211 49.05 -11.29 41.09
N LEU A 212 48.86 -12.59 41.38
CA LEU A 212 49.95 -13.51 41.57
C LEU A 212 50.78 -13.72 40.27
N ALA A 213 50.09 -13.86 39.13
CA ALA A 213 50.75 -13.97 37.83
C ALA A 213 51.56 -12.73 37.48
N THR A 214 51.00 -11.52 37.78
CA THR A 214 51.72 -10.24 37.59
C THR A 214 52.97 -10.18 38.43
N THR A 215 52.88 -10.51 39.72
CA THR A 215 54.03 -10.49 40.62
C THR A 215 55.13 -11.51 40.19
N THR A 216 54.71 -12.69 39.75
CA THR A 216 55.66 -13.69 39.22
C THR A 216 56.33 -13.22 37.92
N LEU A 217 55.61 -12.52 37.07
CA LEU A 217 56.16 -11.95 35.83
C LEU A 217 57.16 -10.86 36.12
N GLU A 218 56.87 -9.96 37.06
CA GLU A 218 57.81 -8.93 37.53
C GLU A 218 59.09 -9.54 38.10
N THR A 219 58.98 -10.59 38.91
CA THR A 219 60.19 -11.27 39.46
C THR A 219 60.99 -11.93 38.36
N LEU A 220 60.35 -12.62 37.41
CA LEU A 220 61.04 -13.21 36.28
C LEU A 220 61.71 -12.20 35.35
N GLU A 221 61.11 -11.05 35.17
CA GLU A 221 61.68 -9.96 34.39
C GLU A 221 62.91 -9.35 35.11
N ALA A 222 62.86 -9.21 36.47
CA ALA A 222 63.98 -8.77 37.25
C ALA A 222 65.13 -9.78 37.20
N ASP A 223 64.81 -11.08 37.35
CA ASP A 223 65.83 -12.14 37.24
C ASP A 223 66.47 -12.20 35.84
N LYS A 224 65.65 -12.07 34.79
CA LYS A 224 66.14 -11.93 33.42
C LYS A 224 67.09 -10.76 33.26
N ALA A 225 66.72 -9.59 33.80
CA ALA A 225 67.58 -8.39 33.73
C ALA A 225 68.91 -8.60 34.47
N LEU A 226 68.91 -9.28 35.64
CA LEU A 226 70.13 -9.64 36.36
C LEU A 226 71.03 -10.62 35.59
N LEU A 227 70.45 -11.63 34.93
CA LEU A 227 71.14 -12.57 34.07
C LEU A 227 71.78 -11.87 32.87
N VAL A 228 71.04 -11.04 32.18
CA VAL A 228 71.53 -10.26 31.02
C VAL A 228 72.65 -9.32 31.42
N ASN A 229 72.47 -8.61 32.51
CA ASN A 229 73.51 -7.72 33.06
C ASN A 229 74.73 -8.52 33.57
N GLY A 230 74.50 -9.67 34.17
CA GLY A 230 75.54 -10.61 34.60
C GLY A 230 76.37 -11.12 33.43
N HIS A 231 75.74 -11.53 32.33
CA HIS A 231 76.45 -11.91 31.12
C HIS A 231 77.24 -10.76 30.51
N ALA A 232 76.68 -9.54 30.48
CA ALA A 232 77.36 -8.36 29.99
C ALA A 232 78.64 -8.06 30.85
N VAL A 233 78.54 -8.25 32.18
CA VAL A 233 79.71 -8.12 33.06
C VAL A 233 80.76 -9.20 32.84
N VAL A 234 80.32 -10.41 32.55
CA VAL A 234 81.23 -11.52 32.22
C VAL A 234 81.92 -11.27 30.88
N ASP A 235 81.21 -10.81 29.91
CA ASP A 235 81.76 -10.50 28.56
C ASP A 235 82.76 -9.34 28.64
N THR A 236 82.39 -8.24 29.31
CA THR A 236 83.28 -7.11 29.51
C THR A 236 84.57 -7.49 30.31
N ARG A 237 84.44 -8.36 31.30
CA ARG A 237 85.64 -8.95 32.04
C ARG A 237 86.49 -9.79 31.15
N ALA A 238 85.87 -10.58 30.23
CA ALA A 238 86.64 -11.40 29.28
C ALA A 238 87.39 -10.53 28.28
N GLU A 239 86.75 -9.50 27.77
CA GLU A 239 87.37 -8.50 26.89
C GLU A 239 88.52 -7.75 27.60
N LEU A 240 88.33 -7.36 28.83
CA LEU A 240 89.34 -6.66 29.62
C LEU A 240 90.55 -7.57 29.81
N ARG A 241 90.33 -8.83 30.14
CA ARG A 241 91.43 -9.85 30.29
C ARG A 241 92.19 -10.11 28.96
N ASP A 242 91.48 -10.05 27.85
CA ASP A 242 92.11 -10.23 26.54
C ASP A 242 92.97 -9.01 26.18
N VAL A 243 92.46 -7.79 26.42
CA VAL A 243 93.21 -6.56 26.25
C VAL A 243 94.42 -6.48 27.17
N GLN A 244 94.30 -6.93 28.44
CA GLN A 244 95.41 -7.02 29.35
C GLN A 244 96.47 -8.01 28.87
N ARG A 245 96.06 -9.22 28.34
CA ARG A 245 96.98 -10.19 27.75
C ARG A 245 97.70 -9.60 26.53
N ARG A 246 97.05 -8.89 25.69
CA ARG A 246 97.68 -8.27 24.52
C ARG A 246 98.64 -7.13 24.90
N LEU A 247 98.40 -6.49 26.02
CA LEU A 247 99.23 -5.41 26.48
C LEU A 247 100.54 -5.95 27.17
N MET A 248 100.47 -7.13 27.82
CA MET A 248 101.59 -7.82 28.45
C MET A 248 102.45 -8.64 27.42
N ALA A 249 101.90 -8.82 26.22
CA ALA A 249 102.65 -9.56 25.15
C ALA A 249 103.43 -8.64 24.23
N ARG A 250 103.39 -7.31 24.49
CA ARG A 250 104.22 -6.31 23.83
C ARG A 250 105.38 -5.89 24.69
#